data_7b91b7050737fdf604847a90e2ebf784
#
_entry.id   7b91b7050737fdf604847a90e2ebf784
#
_cell.length_a   1.000
_cell.length_b   1.000
_cell.length_c   1.000
_cell.angle_alpha   90.00
_cell.angle_beta   90.00
_cell.angle_gamma   90.00
#
_symmetry.space_group_name_H-M   'P 1'
#
loop_
_entity.id
_entity.type
_entity.pdbx_description
1 polymer ?
#
loop_
_entity_poly.entity_id
_entity_poly.type
_entity_poly.pdbx_seq_one_letter_code
_entity_poly.pdbx_strand_id
1 'polypeptide(L)'
;MKRYLATSAALALATGSAMANGLDRTGQPVGIIFEEGTYFEFSAATTSVDLSGNDLGTGTATGDVGERFNMFGAGFKHDINENLSFALIFDQPWGVDVNYPSGRSDLLGGTTAVADSNALTALLRYKINNRFSVHGGLRYQEIDGEINLAGSAYATIPGGSYNVQVNKDGAFGWVAGVAYEIPEIALRAALTYSSEIEHDFDLDETFPGFPAANASTSAKTKTPQSVNLDFQTGVAKDTLLFGGIRWAEHSVTDLVPGTLGSDLIDLDDSVTYTLGIGRRFNENWSGSLALIYADVDGDKNVSPLAPTHGYEAV
;
A
#
# COMPACT_ATOMS: atom_id res chain seq x y z
N MET A 1 -20.05 -0.65 -36.70
CA MET A 1 -19.46 -0.01 -35.50
C MET A 1 -18.84 -1.11 -34.66
N LYS A 2 -17.54 -1.20 -34.62
CA LYS A 2 -16.80 -2.18 -33.83
C LYS A 2 -16.77 -1.63 -32.41
N ARG A 3 -17.56 -2.24 -31.50
CA ARG A 3 -17.44 -1.98 -30.05
C ARG A 3 -16.08 -2.52 -29.60
N TYR A 4 -15.13 -1.64 -29.46
CA TYR A 4 -13.83 -1.98 -28.89
C TYR A 4 -13.99 -2.18 -27.39
N LEU A 5 -13.36 -3.21 -26.93
CA LEU A 5 -13.18 -3.73 -25.59
C LEU A 5 -13.02 -2.63 -24.54
N ALA A 6 -14.10 -2.24 -23.88
CA ALA A 6 -14.00 -1.81 -22.51
C ALA A 6 -13.77 -3.07 -21.66
N THR A 7 -12.57 -3.60 -21.71
CA THR A 7 -12.12 -4.59 -20.75
C THR A 7 -11.53 -3.78 -19.61
N SER A 8 -12.38 -3.54 -18.68
CA SER A 8 -12.22 -2.74 -17.49
C SER A 8 -10.85 -2.93 -16.84
N ALA A 9 -10.24 -1.83 -16.50
CA ALA A 9 -9.15 -1.71 -15.53
C ALA A 9 -9.55 -2.23 -14.11
N ALA A 10 -10.79 -2.63 -13.90
CA ALA A 10 -11.22 -3.40 -12.73
C ALA A 10 -10.33 -4.62 -12.42
N LEU A 11 -9.58 -5.11 -13.42
CA LEU A 11 -8.56 -6.11 -13.20
C LEU A 11 -7.32 -5.58 -12.47
N ALA A 12 -7.00 -4.30 -12.59
CA ALA A 12 -5.80 -3.73 -11.96
C ALA A 12 -5.98 -3.45 -10.45
N LEU A 13 -7.22 -3.26 -9.97
CA LEU A 13 -7.51 -3.12 -8.54
C LEU A 13 -7.51 -4.47 -7.81
N ALA A 14 -7.81 -5.58 -8.52
CA ALA A 14 -7.78 -6.91 -7.93
C ALA A 14 -6.37 -7.49 -7.78
N THR A 15 -5.37 -6.90 -8.44
CA THR A 15 -3.96 -7.16 -8.15
C THR A 15 -3.52 -6.22 -7.03
N GLY A 16 -4.20 -6.25 -5.90
CA GLY A 16 -3.63 -5.67 -4.69
C GLY A 16 -2.23 -6.24 -4.56
N SER A 17 -1.23 -5.38 -4.61
CA SER A 17 0.11 -5.73 -4.22
C SER A 17 -0.01 -6.28 -2.81
N ALA A 18 -0.16 -7.61 -2.73
CA ALA A 18 -0.17 -8.26 -1.45
C ALA A 18 1.16 -7.94 -0.82
N MET A 19 1.10 -7.09 0.18
CA MET A 19 2.10 -6.82 1.18
C MET A 19 3.37 -7.63 1.09
N ALA A 20 4.44 -6.96 0.86
CA ALA A 20 5.67 -7.42 1.41
C ALA A 20 6.79 -6.38 1.31
N ASN A 21 6.42 -5.14 1.09
CA ASN A 21 7.35 -4.05 1.22
C ASN A 21 6.85 -3.08 2.29
N GLY A 22 7.24 -3.35 3.52
CA GLY A 22 6.98 -2.45 4.62
C GLY A 22 5.49 -2.19 4.80
N LEU A 23 5.01 -1.05 4.32
CA LEU A 23 3.64 -0.60 4.54
C LEU A 23 2.72 -0.68 3.31
N ASP A 24 3.21 -1.05 2.12
CA ASP A 24 2.40 -0.95 0.88
C ASP A 24 1.30 -2.02 0.80
N ARG A 25 0.03 -1.61 0.60
CA ARG A 25 -1.12 -2.52 0.49
C ARG A 25 -1.80 -2.49 -0.87
N THR A 26 -2.27 -1.32 -1.34
CA THR A 26 -3.06 -1.24 -2.59
C THR A 26 -2.28 -0.70 -3.79
N GLY A 27 -1.06 -0.18 -3.58
CA GLY A 27 -0.28 0.44 -4.64
C GLY A 27 -0.87 1.74 -5.20
N GLN A 28 -1.89 2.31 -4.54
CA GLN A 28 -2.50 3.61 -4.88
C GLN A 28 -3.02 3.68 -6.34
N PRO A 29 -3.90 2.77 -6.78
CA PRO A 29 -4.32 2.68 -8.17
C PRO A 29 -5.12 3.91 -8.61
N VAL A 30 -4.87 4.39 -9.83
CA VAL A 30 -5.62 5.47 -10.47
C VAL A 30 -6.31 5.02 -11.76
N GLY A 31 -6.27 3.74 -12.07
CA GLY A 31 -6.69 3.16 -13.34
C GLY A 31 -8.13 3.48 -13.77
N ILE A 32 -9.03 3.62 -12.80
CA ILE A 32 -10.45 3.92 -13.04
C ILE A 32 -10.67 5.22 -13.85
N ILE A 33 -9.77 6.23 -13.74
CA ILE A 33 -9.90 7.50 -14.45
C ILE A 33 -9.86 7.34 -15.98
N PHE A 34 -9.37 6.20 -16.47
CA PHE A 34 -9.24 5.88 -17.89
C PHE A 34 -10.44 5.09 -18.44
N GLU A 35 -11.38 4.68 -17.60
CA GLU A 35 -12.59 4.00 -18.05
C GLU A 35 -13.49 4.92 -18.89
N GLU A 36 -14.35 4.35 -19.74
CA GLU A 36 -15.23 5.11 -20.61
C GLU A 36 -16.58 5.42 -19.92
N GLY A 37 -17.12 6.61 -20.16
CA GLY A 37 -18.46 7.02 -19.71
C GLY A 37 -18.56 7.20 -18.19
N THR A 38 -19.68 6.73 -17.64
CA THR A 38 -19.87 6.66 -16.20
C THR A 38 -19.59 5.24 -15.73
N TYR A 39 -18.67 5.12 -14.79
CA TYR A 39 -18.19 3.84 -14.32
C TYR A 39 -18.14 3.81 -12.79
N PHE A 40 -18.50 2.67 -12.22
CA PHE A 40 -18.41 2.41 -10.79
C PHE A 40 -17.79 1.04 -10.58
N GLU A 41 -16.90 0.93 -9.62
CA GLU A 41 -16.30 -0.34 -9.20
C GLU A 41 -16.27 -0.45 -7.68
N PHE A 42 -16.25 -1.68 -7.24
CA PHE A 42 -16.03 -2.07 -5.85
C PHE A 42 -15.10 -3.27 -5.84
N SER A 43 -14.11 -3.25 -4.97
CA SER A 43 -13.19 -4.36 -4.77
C SER A 43 -13.13 -4.77 -3.31
N ALA A 44 -12.91 -6.05 -3.09
CA ALA A 44 -12.61 -6.61 -1.78
C ALA A 44 -11.54 -7.70 -1.97
N ALA A 45 -10.55 -7.69 -1.12
CA ALA A 45 -9.49 -8.70 -1.13
C ALA A 45 -9.18 -9.16 0.29
N THR A 46 -8.77 -10.41 0.41
CA THR A 46 -8.20 -10.97 1.63
C THR A 46 -6.79 -11.42 1.29
N THR A 47 -5.83 -10.94 2.05
CA THR A 47 -4.42 -11.32 1.92
C THR A 47 -3.98 -12.12 3.13
N SER A 48 -3.28 -13.21 2.91
CA SER A 48 -2.61 -14.00 3.93
C SER A 48 -1.12 -13.99 3.62
N VAL A 49 -0.34 -13.53 4.55
CA VAL A 49 1.12 -13.44 4.43
C VAL A 49 1.73 -14.52 5.29
N ASP A 50 2.68 -15.28 4.76
CA ASP A 50 3.51 -16.22 5.52
C ASP A 50 4.90 -15.57 5.64
N LEU A 51 5.21 -15.13 6.85
CA LEU A 51 6.40 -14.35 7.13
C LEU A 51 7.13 -14.94 8.33
N SER A 52 8.27 -15.56 8.10
CA SER A 52 9.02 -16.23 9.14
C SER A 52 10.52 -15.93 9.04
N GLY A 53 11.19 -15.96 10.18
CA GLY A 53 12.61 -15.67 10.28
C GLY A 53 13.23 -16.27 11.52
N ASN A 54 14.41 -15.75 11.88
CA ASN A 54 15.13 -16.14 13.08
C ASN A 54 15.62 -14.91 13.85
N ASP A 55 15.59 -14.99 15.16
CA ASP A 55 16.14 -13.98 16.06
C ASP A 55 17.62 -13.74 15.80
N LEU A 56 18.02 -12.49 15.69
CA LEU A 56 19.42 -12.12 15.57
C LEU A 56 20.19 -12.53 16.84
N GLY A 57 21.29 -13.25 16.67
CA GLY A 57 22.20 -13.66 17.74
C GLY A 57 21.82 -14.96 18.46
N THR A 58 20.54 -15.29 18.66
CA THR A 58 20.11 -16.58 19.25
C THR A 58 19.82 -17.63 18.19
N GLY A 59 19.37 -17.22 17.01
CA GLY A 59 18.95 -18.12 15.93
C GLY A 59 17.61 -18.81 16.21
N THR A 60 16.88 -18.39 17.24
CA THR A 60 15.55 -18.93 17.57
C THR A 60 14.54 -18.54 16.50
N ALA A 61 13.75 -19.50 16.00
CA ALA A 61 12.77 -19.25 14.97
C ALA A 61 11.60 -18.38 15.48
N THR A 62 11.24 -17.33 14.74
CA THR A 62 10.12 -16.44 15.09
C THR A 62 8.75 -17.13 14.95
N GLY A 63 8.66 -18.16 14.10
CA GLY A 63 7.40 -18.67 13.59
C GLY A 63 6.84 -17.73 12.51
N ASP A 64 5.64 -18.01 12.06
CA ASP A 64 4.91 -17.09 11.18
C ASP A 64 4.45 -15.87 11.99
N VAL A 65 4.85 -14.70 11.54
CA VAL A 65 4.55 -13.40 12.18
C VAL A 65 3.64 -12.53 11.34
N GLY A 66 3.33 -12.94 10.11
CA GLY A 66 2.39 -12.27 9.22
C GLY A 66 0.95 -12.59 9.57
N GLU A 67 0.12 -11.57 9.73
CA GLU A 67 -1.30 -11.77 9.98
C GLU A 67 -2.12 -11.59 8.69
N ARG A 68 -3.34 -12.12 8.74
CA ARG A 68 -4.29 -11.96 7.63
C ARG A 68 -5.02 -10.64 7.72
N PHE A 69 -5.09 -9.90 6.63
CA PHE A 69 -5.85 -8.66 6.56
C PHE A 69 -6.80 -8.62 5.37
N ASN A 70 -7.82 -7.77 5.49
CA ASN A 70 -8.80 -7.53 4.45
C ASN A 70 -8.64 -6.10 3.91
N MET A 71 -8.82 -5.95 2.61
CA MET A 71 -8.79 -4.65 1.93
C MET A 71 -10.09 -4.42 1.19
N PHE A 72 -10.52 -3.16 1.18
CA PHE A 72 -11.67 -2.71 0.43
C PHE A 72 -11.29 -1.52 -0.44
N GLY A 73 -11.90 -1.47 -1.62
CA GLY A 73 -11.73 -0.35 -2.53
C GLY A 73 -13.05 -0.02 -3.21
N ALA A 74 -13.23 1.23 -3.55
CA ALA A 74 -14.36 1.69 -4.36
C ALA A 74 -13.91 2.81 -5.28
N GLY A 75 -14.50 2.86 -6.47
CA GLY A 75 -14.21 3.89 -7.44
C GLY A 75 -15.46 4.34 -8.17
N PHE A 76 -15.56 5.63 -8.39
CA PHE A 76 -16.55 6.26 -9.25
C PHE A 76 -15.87 7.16 -10.26
N LYS A 77 -16.22 7.03 -11.54
CA LYS A 77 -15.70 7.86 -12.61
C LYS A 77 -16.84 8.36 -13.47
N HIS A 78 -16.73 9.60 -13.95
CA HIS A 78 -17.70 10.20 -14.87
C HIS A 78 -17.02 11.10 -15.90
N ASP A 79 -17.42 10.97 -17.18
CA ASP A 79 -17.02 11.90 -18.24
C ASP A 79 -17.88 13.15 -18.16
N ILE A 80 -17.26 14.29 -17.80
CA ILE A 80 -17.94 15.59 -17.77
C ILE A 80 -18.20 16.07 -19.21
N ASN A 81 -17.23 15.82 -20.10
CA ASN A 81 -17.33 16.02 -21.54
C ASN A 81 -16.30 15.12 -22.28
N GLU A 82 -16.18 15.27 -23.61
CA GLU A 82 -15.29 14.44 -24.43
C GLU A 82 -13.81 14.48 -23.99
N ASN A 83 -13.37 15.58 -23.38
CA ASN A 83 -11.97 15.78 -22.99
C ASN A 83 -11.74 15.77 -21.49
N LEU A 84 -12.77 15.94 -20.67
CA LEU A 84 -12.62 16.08 -19.22
C LEU A 84 -13.39 14.98 -18.49
N SER A 85 -12.69 14.26 -17.63
CA SER A 85 -13.23 13.23 -16.76
C SER A 85 -12.89 13.53 -15.30
N PHE A 86 -13.73 13.04 -14.40
CA PHE A 86 -13.56 13.10 -12.96
C PHE A 86 -13.63 11.70 -12.36
N ALA A 87 -12.85 11.42 -11.32
CA ALA A 87 -12.97 10.21 -10.53
C ALA A 87 -12.83 10.47 -9.03
N LEU A 88 -13.54 9.66 -8.25
CA LEU A 88 -13.33 9.49 -6.81
C LEU A 88 -12.91 8.06 -6.56
N ILE A 89 -11.84 7.89 -5.79
CA ILE A 89 -11.25 6.59 -5.48
C ILE A 89 -11.09 6.50 -3.97
N PHE A 90 -11.68 5.47 -3.38
CA PHE A 90 -11.42 5.05 -2.01
C PHE A 90 -10.52 3.83 -2.05
N ASP A 91 -9.41 3.86 -1.33
CA ASP A 91 -8.47 2.76 -1.17
C ASP A 91 -7.81 2.75 0.21
N GLN A 92 -7.07 1.69 0.52
CA GLN A 92 -6.34 1.47 1.76
C GLN A 92 -4.86 1.29 1.45
N PRO A 93 -4.11 2.40 1.16
CA PRO A 93 -2.80 2.31 0.54
C PRO A 93 -1.72 1.73 1.44
N TRP A 94 -1.77 1.99 2.74
CA TRP A 94 -0.72 1.63 3.68
C TRP A 94 -1.28 0.85 4.86
N GLY A 95 -0.46 -0.04 5.41
CA GLY A 95 -0.78 -0.75 6.64
C GLY A 95 0.24 -1.82 6.99
N VAL A 96 0.25 -2.23 8.24
CA VAL A 96 1.04 -3.35 8.76
C VAL A 96 0.16 -4.19 9.67
N ASP A 97 0.42 -5.48 9.71
CA ASP A 97 -0.24 -6.41 10.62
C ASP A 97 0.73 -7.55 10.95
N VAL A 98 1.41 -7.39 12.07
CA VAL A 98 2.51 -8.25 12.52
C VAL A 98 2.28 -8.67 13.96
N ASN A 99 2.46 -9.96 14.22
CA ASN A 99 2.33 -10.55 15.55
C ASN A 99 3.43 -11.60 15.76
N TYR A 100 4.34 -11.35 16.68
CA TYR A 100 5.32 -12.34 17.13
C TYR A 100 4.70 -13.22 18.21
N PRO A 101 4.36 -14.49 17.93
CA PRO A 101 3.70 -15.34 18.91
C PRO A 101 4.55 -15.51 20.17
N SER A 102 3.93 -15.34 21.35
CA SER A 102 4.60 -15.53 22.63
C SER A 102 5.22 -16.92 22.73
N GLY A 103 6.48 -17.01 23.18
CA GLY A 103 7.19 -18.27 23.37
C GLY A 103 7.76 -18.89 22.08
N ARG A 104 7.76 -18.14 20.97
CA ARG A 104 8.46 -18.49 19.73
C ARG A 104 9.79 -17.76 19.64
N SER A 105 9.76 -16.45 19.42
CA SER A 105 10.94 -15.60 19.44
C SER A 105 11.38 -15.33 20.88
N ASP A 106 12.66 -15.46 21.17
CA ASP A 106 13.26 -15.08 22.47
C ASP A 106 13.39 -13.55 22.57
N LEU A 107 13.63 -12.89 21.44
CA LEU A 107 13.85 -11.44 21.40
C LEU A 107 12.55 -10.65 21.32
N LEU A 108 11.59 -11.10 20.51
CA LEU A 108 10.42 -10.32 20.10
C LEU A 108 9.07 -10.95 20.51
N GLY A 109 9.08 -12.12 21.18
CA GLY A 109 7.86 -12.84 21.55
C GLY A 109 6.86 -11.99 22.33
N GLY A 110 5.67 -11.79 21.76
CA GLY A 110 4.62 -10.91 22.28
C GLY A 110 4.61 -9.50 21.69
N THR A 111 5.57 -9.15 20.82
CA THR A 111 5.56 -7.89 20.05
C THR A 111 4.49 -7.96 18.97
N THR A 112 3.73 -6.87 18.82
CA THR A 112 2.72 -6.70 17.76
C THR A 112 2.80 -5.30 17.17
N ALA A 113 2.48 -5.16 15.91
CA ALA A 113 2.29 -3.87 15.26
C ALA A 113 1.11 -3.95 14.28
N VAL A 114 0.17 -3.04 14.45
CA VAL A 114 -0.98 -2.90 13.57
C VAL A 114 -1.08 -1.44 13.16
N ALA A 115 -1.20 -1.18 11.87
CA ALA A 115 -1.51 0.14 11.36
C ALA A 115 -2.42 0.01 10.13
N ASP A 116 -3.41 0.87 10.05
CA ASP A 116 -4.37 0.91 8.95
C ASP A 116 -4.49 2.33 8.39
N SER A 117 -4.60 2.42 7.07
CA SER A 117 -4.89 3.67 6.40
C SER A 117 -6.14 3.59 5.54
N ASN A 118 -6.82 4.72 5.41
CA ASN A 118 -7.91 4.91 4.46
C ASN A 118 -7.63 6.18 3.66
N ALA A 119 -7.81 6.12 2.35
CA ALA A 119 -7.57 7.27 1.49
C ALA A 119 -8.76 7.53 0.55
N LEU A 120 -9.09 8.80 0.35
CA LEU A 120 -10.04 9.27 -0.65
C LEU A 120 -9.30 10.17 -1.62
N THR A 121 -9.22 9.76 -2.88
CA THR A 121 -8.54 10.50 -3.95
C THR A 121 -9.58 11.05 -4.92
N ALA A 122 -9.57 12.37 -5.12
CA ALA A 122 -10.36 13.05 -6.16
C ALA A 122 -9.43 13.43 -7.32
N LEU A 123 -9.71 12.90 -8.51
CA LEU A 123 -8.89 13.09 -9.71
C LEU A 123 -9.69 13.78 -10.82
N LEU A 124 -9.00 14.61 -11.57
CA LEU A 124 -9.41 15.11 -12.88
C LEU A 124 -8.46 14.58 -13.95
N ARG A 125 -8.98 14.21 -15.11
CA ARG A 125 -8.20 13.87 -16.30
C ARG A 125 -8.62 14.77 -17.45
N TYR A 126 -7.62 15.36 -18.13
CA TYR A 126 -7.83 16.13 -19.35
C TYR A 126 -7.14 15.47 -20.53
N LYS A 127 -7.91 15.11 -21.58
CA LYS A 127 -7.41 14.59 -22.86
C LYS A 127 -6.92 15.76 -23.70
N ILE A 128 -5.62 15.85 -23.94
CA ILE A 128 -5.01 16.85 -24.81
C ILE A 128 -5.35 16.53 -26.28
N ASN A 129 -5.39 15.24 -26.59
CA ASN A 129 -5.81 14.68 -27.87
C ASN A 129 -6.21 13.20 -27.69
N ASN A 130 -6.44 12.48 -28.80
CA ASN A 130 -6.85 11.08 -28.78
C ASN A 130 -5.79 10.10 -28.22
N ARG A 131 -4.56 10.57 -27.96
CA ARG A 131 -3.45 9.73 -27.48
C ARG A 131 -2.85 10.19 -26.18
N PHE A 132 -2.83 11.50 -25.89
CA PHE A 132 -2.20 12.06 -24.72
C PHE A 132 -3.22 12.67 -23.78
N SER A 133 -3.08 12.37 -22.51
CA SER A 133 -3.84 12.98 -21.43
C SER A 133 -2.95 13.26 -20.22
N VAL A 134 -3.38 14.21 -19.41
CA VAL A 134 -2.82 14.50 -18.09
C VAL A 134 -3.89 14.25 -17.04
N HIS A 135 -3.49 13.83 -15.86
CA HIS A 135 -4.40 13.68 -14.71
C HIS A 135 -3.75 14.22 -13.45
N GLY A 136 -4.58 14.60 -12.49
CA GLY A 136 -4.10 15.07 -11.20
C GLY A 136 -5.24 15.38 -10.26
N GLY A 137 -4.92 15.50 -8.98
CA GLY A 137 -5.92 15.74 -7.96
C GLY A 137 -5.38 15.77 -6.54
N LEU A 138 -6.30 15.70 -5.59
CA LEU A 138 -6.02 15.71 -4.17
C LEU A 138 -6.35 14.35 -3.55
N ARG A 139 -5.54 13.96 -2.56
CA ARG A 139 -5.76 12.78 -1.72
C ARG A 139 -5.88 13.23 -0.28
N TYR A 140 -6.96 12.86 0.38
CA TYR A 140 -7.10 12.89 1.82
C TYR A 140 -6.83 11.49 2.37
N GLN A 141 -5.99 11.38 3.39
CA GLN A 141 -5.59 10.11 3.98
C GLN A 141 -5.73 10.18 5.49
N GLU A 142 -6.32 9.16 6.09
CA GLU A 142 -6.34 8.93 7.53
C GLU A 142 -5.51 7.71 7.85
N ILE A 143 -4.77 7.76 8.98
CA ILE A 143 -4.00 6.63 9.51
C ILE A 143 -4.21 6.56 11.01
N ASP A 144 -4.26 5.34 11.54
CA ASP A 144 -4.17 5.01 12.96
C ASP A 144 -3.43 3.69 13.17
N GLY A 145 -2.99 3.41 14.40
CA GLY A 145 -2.27 2.18 14.68
C GLY A 145 -1.99 1.93 16.14
N GLU A 146 -1.44 0.75 16.42
CA GLU A 146 -1.02 0.35 17.76
C GLU A 146 0.25 -0.50 17.66
N ILE A 147 1.23 -0.21 18.50
CA ILE A 147 2.45 -0.97 18.62
C ILE A 147 2.63 -1.44 20.06
N ASN A 148 2.90 -2.74 20.19
CA ASN A 148 3.23 -3.38 21.45
C ASN A 148 4.64 -3.96 21.36
N LEU A 149 5.54 -3.53 22.22
CA LEU A 149 6.90 -4.07 22.30
C LEU A 149 7.02 -4.97 23.51
N ALA A 150 7.43 -6.22 23.27
CA ALA A 150 7.63 -7.25 24.28
C ALA A 150 8.81 -8.16 23.90
N GLY A 151 9.22 -9.03 24.82
CA GLY A 151 10.36 -9.92 24.63
C GLY A 151 11.66 -9.37 25.18
N SER A 152 12.72 -10.17 25.12
CA SER A 152 13.98 -9.83 25.77
C SER A 152 14.73 -8.66 25.12
N ALA A 153 14.46 -8.35 23.85
CA ALA A 153 15.01 -7.18 23.17
C ALA A 153 14.61 -5.86 23.84
N TYR A 154 13.45 -5.85 24.48
CA TYR A 154 12.86 -4.68 25.11
C TYR A 154 12.94 -4.71 26.65
N ALA A 155 13.68 -5.67 27.22
CA ALA A 155 13.81 -5.83 28.68
C ALA A 155 14.39 -4.60 29.42
N THR A 156 15.08 -3.72 28.71
CA THR A 156 15.64 -2.46 29.26
C THR A 156 14.63 -1.32 29.33
N ILE A 157 13.48 -1.45 28.65
CA ILE A 157 12.39 -0.50 28.75
C ILE A 157 11.80 -0.56 30.17
N PRO A 158 11.41 0.57 30.79
CA PRO A 158 10.79 0.58 32.11
C PRO A 158 9.61 -0.40 32.19
N GLY A 159 9.73 -1.39 33.06
CA GLY A 159 8.72 -2.45 33.21
C GLY A 159 8.80 -3.60 32.21
N GLY A 160 9.78 -3.61 31.29
CA GLY A 160 10.04 -4.71 30.35
C GLY A 160 9.06 -4.82 29.18
N SER A 161 8.17 -3.85 29.03
CA SER A 161 7.22 -3.78 27.90
C SER A 161 6.76 -2.34 27.67
N TYR A 162 6.32 -2.07 26.44
CA TYR A 162 5.87 -0.77 26.01
C TYR A 162 4.70 -0.93 25.04
N ASN A 163 3.71 -0.04 25.14
CA ASN A 163 2.63 0.06 24.18
C ASN A 163 2.45 1.52 23.78
N VAL A 164 2.25 1.77 22.51
CA VAL A 164 1.86 3.08 22.00
C VAL A 164 0.63 2.94 21.12
N GLN A 165 -0.40 3.70 21.47
CA GLN A 165 -1.56 3.93 20.62
C GLN A 165 -1.27 5.16 19.76
N VAL A 166 -1.25 4.98 18.43
CA VAL A 166 -1.15 6.04 17.44
C VAL A 166 -2.57 6.48 17.12
N ASN A 167 -2.98 7.62 17.68
CA ASN A 167 -4.33 8.12 17.48
C ASN A 167 -4.52 8.58 16.02
N LYS A 168 -5.74 8.42 15.53
CA LYS A 168 -6.08 8.73 14.14
C LYS A 168 -5.74 10.17 13.78
N ASP A 169 -4.99 10.34 12.69
CA ASP A 169 -4.72 11.64 12.07
C ASP A 169 -5.11 11.62 10.60
N GLY A 170 -5.53 12.79 10.08
CA GLY A 170 -5.95 12.96 8.71
C GLY A 170 -5.22 14.11 8.01
N ALA A 171 -4.57 13.82 6.88
CA ALA A 171 -3.76 14.78 6.15
C ALA A 171 -3.99 14.72 4.64
N PHE A 172 -3.52 15.75 3.93
CA PHE A 172 -3.70 15.89 2.49
C PHE A 172 -2.39 15.73 1.72
N GLY A 173 -2.50 15.05 0.59
CA GLY A 173 -1.49 14.98 -0.45
C GLY A 173 -2.07 15.30 -1.82
N TRP A 174 -1.25 15.16 -2.84
CA TRP A 174 -1.64 15.38 -4.23
C TRP A 174 -1.11 14.28 -5.15
N VAL A 175 -1.76 14.15 -6.29
CA VAL A 175 -1.43 13.18 -7.33
C VAL A 175 -1.34 13.90 -8.66
N ALA A 176 -0.35 13.57 -9.49
CA ALA A 176 -0.23 14.08 -10.85
C ALA A 176 0.34 13.03 -11.78
N GLY A 177 -0.08 13.05 -13.06
CA GLY A 177 0.44 12.09 -14.01
C GLY A 177 0.10 12.41 -15.45
N VAL A 178 0.66 11.59 -16.32
CA VAL A 178 0.50 11.66 -17.77
C VAL A 178 0.19 10.27 -18.31
N ALA A 179 -0.59 10.20 -19.39
CA ALA A 179 -0.86 8.93 -20.05
C ALA A 179 -0.78 9.05 -21.57
N TYR A 180 -0.33 7.97 -22.18
CA TYR A 180 -0.33 7.74 -23.60
C TYR A 180 -1.18 6.53 -23.94
N GLU A 181 -2.07 6.66 -24.94
CA GLU A 181 -3.02 5.63 -25.33
C GLU A 181 -3.02 5.42 -26.85
N ILE A 182 -3.16 4.16 -27.27
CA ILE A 182 -3.48 3.76 -28.64
C ILE A 182 -4.74 2.88 -28.56
N PRO A 183 -5.95 3.48 -28.65
CA PRO A 183 -7.20 2.75 -28.47
C PRO A 183 -7.39 1.55 -29.40
N GLU A 184 -6.84 1.63 -30.62
CA GLU A 184 -6.96 0.58 -31.65
C GLU A 184 -6.39 -0.78 -31.23
N ILE A 185 -5.42 -0.78 -30.31
CA ILE A 185 -4.78 -1.97 -29.78
C ILE A 185 -4.91 -2.08 -28.25
N ALA A 186 -5.81 -1.28 -27.66
CA ALA A 186 -6.00 -1.17 -26.21
C ALA A 186 -4.69 -0.89 -25.43
N LEU A 187 -3.72 -0.21 -26.07
CA LEU A 187 -2.48 0.18 -25.40
C LEU A 187 -2.73 1.43 -24.57
N ARG A 188 -2.29 1.37 -23.33
CA ARG A 188 -2.15 2.50 -22.42
C ARG A 188 -0.85 2.36 -21.64
N ALA A 189 -0.11 3.47 -21.52
CA ALA A 189 0.97 3.64 -20.57
C ALA A 189 0.70 4.90 -19.77
N ALA A 190 0.68 4.80 -18.43
CA ALA A 190 0.40 5.90 -17.54
C ALA A 190 1.52 6.01 -16.51
N LEU A 191 2.08 7.20 -16.35
CA LEU A 191 3.03 7.53 -15.30
C LEU A 191 2.33 8.43 -14.29
N THR A 192 2.29 8.00 -13.03
CA THR A 192 1.61 8.71 -11.94
C THR A 192 2.57 8.89 -10.78
N TYR A 193 2.67 10.11 -10.28
CA TYR A 193 3.35 10.46 -9.04
C TYR A 193 2.31 10.75 -7.95
N SER A 194 2.53 10.22 -6.77
CA SER A 194 1.80 10.55 -5.53
C SER A 194 2.77 11.19 -4.55
N SER A 195 2.40 12.33 -3.99
CA SER A 195 3.23 13.02 -2.99
C SER A 195 3.33 12.24 -1.70
N GLU A 196 4.40 12.46 -0.93
CA GLU A 196 4.42 12.16 0.50
C GLU A 196 3.28 12.91 1.22
N ILE A 197 2.83 12.36 2.35
CA ILE A 197 1.84 13.00 3.22
C ILE A 197 2.39 12.99 4.64
N GLU A 198 2.56 14.18 5.25
CA GLU A 198 2.98 14.33 6.63
C GLU A 198 1.76 14.27 7.55
N HIS A 199 1.82 13.40 8.54
CA HIS A 199 0.86 13.24 9.63
C HIS A 199 1.46 13.73 10.94
N ASP A 200 0.64 14.36 11.81
CA ASP A 200 1.02 14.83 13.14
C ASP A 200 0.19 14.08 14.19
N PHE A 201 0.73 12.93 14.60
CA PHE A 201 0.02 12.01 15.47
C PHE A 201 0.07 12.41 16.93
N ASP A 202 -1.07 12.40 17.62
CA ASP A 202 -1.14 12.27 19.06
C ASP A 202 -0.90 10.81 19.47
N LEU A 203 0.00 10.60 20.42
CA LEU A 203 0.43 9.29 20.89
C LEU A 203 0.07 9.10 22.38
N ASP A 204 -0.55 7.96 22.70
CA ASP A 204 -0.74 7.53 24.09
C ASP A 204 0.25 6.40 24.39
N GLU A 205 1.31 6.74 25.13
CA GLU A 205 2.39 5.83 25.49
C GLU A 205 2.17 5.22 26.87
N THR A 206 2.20 3.90 26.95
CA THR A 206 2.01 3.16 28.21
C THR A 206 3.13 2.17 28.47
N PHE A 207 3.48 2.05 29.74
CA PHE A 207 4.48 1.13 30.25
C PHE A 207 3.80 0.20 31.26
N PRO A 208 3.28 -0.97 30.82
CA PRO A 208 2.46 -1.84 31.69
C PRO A 208 3.13 -2.23 32.99
N GLY A 209 4.44 -2.46 32.99
CA GLY A 209 5.22 -2.77 34.19
C GLY A 209 5.67 -1.55 35.01
N PHE A 210 5.49 -0.32 34.49
CA PHE A 210 5.88 0.93 35.18
C PHE A 210 4.93 2.08 34.83
N PRO A 211 3.68 2.07 35.28
CA PRO A 211 2.66 3.06 34.87
C PRO A 211 3.00 4.52 35.19
N ALA A 212 3.97 4.77 36.07
CA ALA A 212 4.44 6.13 36.37
C ALA A 212 5.17 6.79 35.15
N ALA A 213 5.55 6.03 34.17
CA ALA A 213 6.17 6.50 32.94
C ALA A 213 5.14 6.76 31.81
N ASN A 214 3.88 6.43 31.99
CA ASN A 214 2.85 6.67 30.97
C ASN A 214 2.76 8.16 30.63
N ALA A 215 2.62 8.46 29.34
CA ALA A 215 2.57 9.82 28.84
C ALA A 215 1.71 9.90 27.57
N SER A 216 1.17 11.09 27.30
CA SER A 216 0.66 11.45 25.98
C SER A 216 1.67 12.38 25.33
N THR A 217 2.10 12.04 24.12
CA THR A 217 3.10 12.78 23.35
C THR A 217 2.61 13.01 21.92
N SER A 218 3.46 13.49 21.04
CA SER A 218 3.17 13.55 19.61
C SER A 218 4.38 13.15 18.78
N ALA A 219 4.15 12.67 17.56
CA ALA A 219 5.19 12.40 16.60
C ALA A 219 4.73 12.79 15.20
N LYS A 220 5.67 13.28 14.40
CA LYS A 220 5.46 13.49 12.98
C LYS A 220 5.98 12.30 12.22
N THR A 221 5.17 11.83 11.28
CA THR A 221 5.48 10.68 10.43
C THR A 221 5.07 11.01 9.00
N LYS A 222 5.81 10.53 8.02
CA LYS A 222 5.45 10.69 6.61
C LYS A 222 5.08 9.36 6.01
N THR A 223 3.99 9.35 5.23
CA THR A 223 3.76 8.23 4.31
C THR A 223 4.53 8.47 3.01
N PRO A 224 4.99 7.39 2.37
CA PRO A 224 5.88 7.46 1.21
C PRO A 224 5.31 8.26 0.03
N GLN A 225 6.14 9.04 -0.64
CA GLN A 225 5.89 9.38 -2.02
C GLN A 225 6.08 8.15 -2.91
N SER A 226 5.45 8.16 -4.08
CA SER A 226 5.55 7.03 -5.00
C SER A 226 5.44 7.43 -6.47
N VAL A 227 6.02 6.58 -7.33
CA VAL A 227 5.90 6.67 -8.78
C VAL A 227 5.38 5.35 -9.30
N ASN A 228 4.24 5.38 -9.99
CA ASN A 228 3.68 4.22 -10.69
C ASN A 228 3.80 4.40 -12.20
N LEU A 229 4.38 3.44 -12.87
CA LEU A 229 4.32 3.27 -14.32
C LEU A 229 3.42 2.08 -14.61
N ASP A 230 2.19 2.34 -15.04
CA ASP A 230 1.22 1.31 -15.40
C ASP A 230 1.14 1.16 -16.91
N PHE A 231 1.08 -0.06 -17.42
CA PHE A 231 0.89 -0.32 -18.83
C PHE A 231 -0.12 -1.45 -19.10
N GLN A 232 -0.76 -1.38 -20.23
CA GLN A 232 -1.58 -2.46 -20.77
C GLN A 232 -1.55 -2.46 -22.29
N THR A 233 -1.80 -3.61 -22.93
CA THR A 233 -1.99 -3.72 -24.37
C THR A 233 -2.79 -4.96 -24.73
N GLY A 234 -3.61 -4.86 -25.77
CA GLY A 234 -4.30 -6.01 -26.38
C GLY A 234 -3.33 -6.89 -27.14
N VAL A 235 -3.14 -8.14 -26.73
CA VAL A 235 -2.23 -9.10 -27.37
C VAL A 235 -2.96 -10.10 -28.24
N ALA A 236 -4.26 -10.33 -28.00
CA ALA A 236 -5.14 -11.15 -28.83
C ALA A 236 -6.59 -10.68 -28.66
N LYS A 237 -7.52 -11.29 -29.43
CA LYS A 237 -8.95 -11.05 -29.22
C LYS A 237 -9.33 -11.37 -27.78
N ASP A 238 -10.01 -10.45 -27.10
CA ASP A 238 -10.48 -10.58 -25.72
C ASP A 238 -9.38 -10.87 -24.70
N THR A 239 -8.10 -10.54 -25.01
CA THR A 239 -6.95 -10.81 -24.15
C THR A 239 -6.08 -9.58 -24.02
N LEU A 240 -5.80 -9.18 -22.77
CA LEU A 240 -5.02 -8.03 -22.39
C LEU A 240 -3.76 -8.50 -21.65
N LEU A 241 -2.60 -8.00 -22.04
CA LEU A 241 -1.40 -8.03 -21.21
C LEU A 241 -1.35 -6.72 -20.44
N PHE A 242 -1.08 -6.77 -19.15
CA PHE A 242 -0.95 -5.59 -18.30
C PHE A 242 0.18 -5.76 -17.29
N GLY A 243 0.62 -4.66 -16.73
CA GLY A 243 1.63 -4.68 -15.68
C GLY A 243 1.99 -3.27 -15.22
N GLY A 244 2.98 -3.22 -14.34
CA GLY A 244 3.44 -1.96 -13.78
C GLY A 244 4.80 -2.08 -13.11
N ILE A 245 5.39 -0.92 -12.88
CA ILE A 245 6.56 -0.72 -12.05
C ILE A 245 6.17 0.37 -11.05
N ARG A 246 6.30 0.06 -9.77
CA ARG A 246 6.03 1.00 -8.68
C ARG A 246 7.29 1.17 -7.84
N TRP A 247 7.72 2.40 -7.66
CA TRP A 247 8.69 2.80 -6.66
C TRP A 247 7.97 3.52 -5.53
N ALA A 248 8.35 3.24 -4.28
CA ALA A 248 7.87 3.92 -3.09
C ALA A 248 9.05 4.19 -2.14
N GLU A 249 9.12 5.43 -1.64
CA GLU A 249 10.17 5.92 -0.74
C GLU A 249 9.78 5.62 0.72
N HIS A 250 9.90 4.35 1.12
CA HIS A 250 9.53 3.94 2.48
C HIS A 250 10.51 4.47 3.55
N SER A 251 11.73 4.78 3.17
CA SER A 251 12.78 5.30 4.06
C SER A 251 12.48 6.65 4.73
N VAL A 252 11.42 7.35 4.27
CA VAL A 252 10.95 8.59 4.92
C VAL A 252 10.01 8.34 6.09
N THR A 253 9.61 7.08 6.31
CA THR A 253 8.61 6.73 7.32
C THR A 253 9.29 6.40 8.63
N ASP A 254 9.36 7.37 9.51
CA ASP A 254 9.90 7.27 10.87
C ASP A 254 8.78 7.41 11.89
N LEU A 255 8.84 6.70 13.00
CA LEU A 255 7.95 6.91 14.15
C LEU A 255 8.80 6.96 15.43
N VAL A 256 9.00 8.15 15.95
CA VAL A 256 9.79 8.40 17.17
C VAL A 256 8.89 8.88 18.29
N PRO A 257 8.35 7.98 19.15
CA PRO A 257 7.54 8.36 20.30
C PRO A 257 8.33 9.20 21.29
N GLY A 258 7.68 10.23 21.85
CA GLY A 258 8.36 11.23 22.67
C GLY A 258 8.98 10.70 23.95
N THR A 259 8.38 9.67 24.59
CA THR A 259 8.93 9.06 25.80
C THR A 259 10.02 8.04 25.50
N LEU A 260 9.85 7.25 24.43
CA LEU A 260 10.83 6.23 24.04
C LEU A 260 12.08 6.88 23.41
N GLY A 261 11.89 7.92 22.60
CA GLY A 261 12.96 8.71 22.00
C GLY A 261 13.83 7.97 20.97
N SER A 262 13.35 6.81 20.51
CA SER A 262 14.00 6.02 19.44
C SER A 262 12.97 5.72 18.35
N ASP A 263 13.45 5.62 17.11
CA ASP A 263 12.63 5.24 16.00
C ASP A 263 12.17 3.78 16.13
N LEU A 264 10.90 3.54 15.84
CA LEU A 264 10.28 2.22 15.84
C LEU A 264 10.19 1.60 14.45
N ILE A 265 10.37 2.39 13.40
CA ILE A 265 10.19 1.98 12.01
C ILE A 265 11.49 2.25 11.25
N ASP A 266 12.06 1.21 10.66
CA ASP A 266 13.26 1.31 9.81
C ASP A 266 12.96 0.55 8.52
N LEU A 267 12.66 1.29 7.46
CA LEU A 267 12.23 0.76 6.17
C LEU A 267 13.15 1.25 5.07
N ASP A 268 13.42 0.37 4.13
CA ASP A 268 14.12 0.69 2.89
C ASP A 268 13.15 0.98 1.75
N ASP A 269 13.60 1.77 0.79
CA ASP A 269 12.86 2.03 -0.44
C ASP A 269 12.61 0.75 -1.23
N SER A 270 11.53 0.75 -1.98
CA SER A 270 11.12 -0.46 -2.68
C SER A 270 10.74 -0.24 -4.13
N VAL A 271 10.98 -1.26 -4.96
CA VAL A 271 10.48 -1.32 -6.32
C VAL A 271 9.67 -2.59 -6.51
N THR A 272 8.40 -2.43 -6.87
CA THR A 272 7.49 -3.55 -7.16
C THR A 272 7.25 -3.66 -8.66
N TYR A 273 7.39 -4.86 -9.19
CA TYR A 273 7.13 -5.21 -10.58
C TYR A 273 5.88 -6.09 -10.66
N THR A 274 4.96 -5.75 -11.53
CA THR A 274 3.76 -6.54 -11.79
C THR A 274 3.68 -6.89 -13.26
N LEU A 275 3.34 -8.13 -13.57
CA LEU A 275 3.04 -8.58 -14.94
C LEU A 275 1.88 -9.54 -14.91
N GLY A 276 0.86 -9.26 -15.70
CA GLY A 276 -0.36 -10.05 -15.71
C GLY A 276 -1.00 -10.17 -17.08
N ILE A 277 -1.87 -11.16 -17.19
CA ILE A 277 -2.69 -11.39 -18.36
C ILE A 277 -4.16 -11.47 -17.94
N GLY A 278 -5.01 -10.73 -18.64
CA GLY A 278 -6.45 -10.73 -18.45
C GLY A 278 -7.17 -11.24 -19.68
N ARG A 279 -8.24 -11.98 -19.49
CA ARG A 279 -9.07 -12.48 -20.57
C ARG A 279 -10.55 -12.31 -20.27
N ARG A 280 -11.29 -11.80 -21.25
CA ARG A 280 -12.73 -11.82 -21.25
C ARG A 280 -13.23 -13.13 -21.87
N PHE A 281 -13.96 -13.91 -21.08
CA PHE A 281 -14.51 -15.20 -21.52
C PHE A 281 -15.83 -15.02 -22.27
N ASN A 282 -16.64 -14.06 -21.85
CA ASN A 282 -17.90 -13.67 -22.47
C ASN A 282 -18.29 -12.22 -22.05
N GLU A 283 -19.53 -11.81 -22.36
CA GLU A 283 -19.99 -10.45 -22.05
C GLU A 283 -20.08 -10.12 -20.55
N ASN A 284 -20.19 -11.17 -19.70
CA ASN A 284 -20.42 -11.02 -18.24
C ASN A 284 -19.23 -11.47 -17.39
N TRP A 285 -18.27 -12.22 -17.96
CA TRP A 285 -17.19 -12.82 -17.20
C TRP A 285 -15.82 -12.52 -17.81
N SER A 286 -14.93 -12.06 -16.98
CA SER A 286 -13.51 -11.94 -17.26
C SER A 286 -12.71 -12.46 -16.06
N GLY A 287 -11.44 -12.77 -16.28
CA GLY A 287 -10.52 -13.15 -15.23
C GLY A 287 -9.10 -12.75 -15.58
N SER A 288 -8.25 -12.68 -14.59
CA SER A 288 -6.83 -12.38 -14.75
C SER A 288 -5.97 -13.20 -13.82
N LEU A 289 -4.71 -13.26 -14.20
CA LEU A 289 -3.62 -13.77 -13.38
C LEU A 289 -2.46 -12.78 -13.48
N ALA A 290 -1.85 -12.46 -12.36
CA ALA A 290 -0.67 -11.61 -12.31
C ALA A 290 0.41 -12.23 -11.43
N LEU A 291 1.66 -11.98 -11.79
CA LEU A 291 2.84 -12.22 -10.98
C LEU A 291 3.32 -10.88 -10.45
N ILE A 292 3.67 -10.86 -9.18
CA ILE A 292 4.19 -9.68 -8.50
C ILE A 292 5.54 -10.06 -7.89
N TYR A 293 6.53 -9.23 -8.15
CA TYR A 293 7.85 -9.34 -7.55
C TYR A 293 8.22 -7.99 -6.96
N ALA A 294 8.62 -7.97 -5.71
CA ALA A 294 9.09 -6.78 -5.05
C ALA A 294 10.54 -6.94 -4.63
N ASP A 295 11.32 -5.93 -4.93
CA ASP A 295 12.71 -5.79 -4.55
C ASP A 295 12.83 -4.64 -3.54
N VAL A 296 13.55 -4.89 -2.47
CA VAL A 296 13.85 -3.91 -1.43
C VAL A 296 15.34 -3.65 -1.46
N ASP A 297 15.70 -2.38 -1.62
CA ASP A 297 17.09 -1.94 -1.61
C ASP A 297 17.50 -1.70 -0.16
N GLY A 298 18.42 -2.49 0.39
CA GLY A 298 18.89 -2.31 1.75
C GLY A 298 19.61 -3.51 2.36
N ASP A 299 19.93 -3.37 3.64
CA ASP A 299 20.57 -4.42 4.44
C ASP A 299 19.59 -5.58 4.71
N LYS A 300 20.13 -6.79 4.87
CA LYS A 300 19.36 -7.99 5.22
C LYS A 300 18.75 -7.98 6.63
N ASN A 301 19.00 -6.91 7.38
CA ASN A 301 18.40 -6.71 8.69
C ASN A 301 17.10 -5.94 8.51
N VAL A 302 15.99 -6.61 8.74
CA VAL A 302 14.65 -6.03 8.62
C VAL A 302 14.20 -5.42 9.94
N SER A 303 13.36 -4.38 9.85
CA SER A 303 12.68 -3.83 11.03
C SER A 303 11.80 -4.91 11.69
N PRO A 304 11.84 -5.07 13.02
CA PRO A 304 10.95 -6.00 13.72
C PRO A 304 9.46 -5.72 13.51
N LEU A 305 9.09 -4.47 13.27
CA LEU A 305 7.70 -4.04 13.10
C LEU A 305 7.22 -4.06 11.63
N ALA A 306 8.16 -4.18 10.69
CA ALA A 306 7.87 -4.39 9.29
C ALA A 306 8.90 -5.36 8.69
N PRO A 307 8.88 -6.64 9.09
CA PRO A 307 9.97 -7.60 8.87
C PRO A 307 9.97 -8.19 7.45
N THR A 308 9.89 -7.34 6.44
CA THR A 308 9.89 -7.76 5.03
C THR A 308 11.14 -7.29 4.31
N HIS A 309 11.64 -8.14 3.40
CA HIS A 309 12.83 -7.87 2.59
C HIS A 309 12.62 -8.36 1.14
N GLY A 310 11.51 -7.91 0.51
CA GLY A 310 11.11 -8.32 -0.82
C GLY A 310 10.22 -9.58 -0.83
N TYR A 311 9.49 -9.80 -1.93
CA TYR A 311 8.58 -10.94 -2.06
C TYR A 311 8.23 -11.31 -3.49
N GLU A 312 7.60 -12.48 -3.62
CA GLU A 312 6.95 -12.95 -4.84
C GLU A 312 5.50 -13.36 -4.54
N ALA A 313 4.56 -12.96 -5.39
CA ALA A 313 3.15 -13.31 -5.25
C ALA A 313 2.48 -13.59 -6.60
N VAL A 314 1.39 -14.35 -6.57
CA VAL A 314 0.58 -14.73 -7.75
C VAL A 314 -0.88 -14.35 -7.54
#